data_95b604921efafeb187d5a67c713d2622
#
_entry.id   95b604921efafeb187d5a67c713d2622
#
_cell.length_a   1.000
_cell.length_b   1.000
_cell.length_c   1.000
_cell.angle_alpha   90.00
_cell.angle_beta   90.00
_cell.angle_gamma   90.00
#
_symmetry.space_group_name_H-M   'P 1'
#
loop_
_entity.id
_entity.type
_entity.pdbx_description
1 polymer ?
#
loop_
_entity_poly.entity_id
_entity_poly.type
_entity_poly.pdbx_seq_one_letter_code
_entity_poly.pdbx_strand_id
1 'polypeptide(L)' 'MKRDYIQSIKIEFKSLEDLFNLPCVLGLKKFSSAEGGIVVLLSPSLMADKMFTEAYKGQWLCQQRDGLWVVSESEL' A
#
# COMPACT_ATOMS: atom_id res chain seq x y z
N MET A 1 14.28 -11.85 11.37
CA MET A 1 14.80 -12.27 10.05
C MET A 1 14.38 -11.25 8.98
N LYS A 2 15.34 -10.75 8.25
CA LYS A 2 15.04 -9.83 7.16
C LYS A 2 14.49 -10.58 5.97
N ARG A 3 13.40 -10.08 5.42
CA ARG A 3 12.88 -10.60 4.18
C ARG A 3 13.59 -9.92 3.00
N ASP A 4 13.70 -10.65 1.92
CA ASP A 4 14.35 -10.16 0.72
C ASP A 4 13.38 -9.33 -0.12
N TYR A 5 13.25 -8.06 0.22
CA TYR A 5 12.50 -7.12 -0.59
C TYR A 5 13.44 -6.30 -1.45
N ILE A 6 13.02 -6.00 -2.66
CA ILE A 6 13.75 -5.11 -3.56
C ILE A 6 13.66 -3.68 -3.06
N GLN A 7 12.48 -3.29 -2.57
CA GLN A 7 12.24 -1.94 -2.08
C GLN A 7 11.06 -1.91 -1.13
N SER A 8 11.03 -0.88 -0.30
CA SER A 8 9.92 -0.60 0.62
C SER A 8 9.54 0.87 0.49
N ILE A 9 8.26 1.14 0.36
CA ILE A 9 7.74 2.50 0.18
C ILE A 9 6.65 2.71 1.22
N LYS A 10 6.81 3.75 2.04
CA LYS A 10 5.80 4.09 3.03
C LYS A 10 4.60 4.74 2.35
N ILE A 11 3.42 4.34 2.75
CA ILE A 11 2.19 4.91 2.22
C ILE A 11 1.93 6.24 2.91
N GLU A 12 2.39 7.32 2.27
CA GLU A 12 2.20 8.69 2.72
C GLU A 12 1.75 9.54 1.56
N PHE A 13 0.87 10.48 1.83
CA PHE A 13 0.41 11.41 0.82
C PHE A 13 -0.15 12.66 1.49
N LYS A 14 0.10 13.80 0.87
CA LYS A 14 -0.44 15.09 1.30
C LYS A 14 -1.60 15.53 0.43
N SER A 15 -1.64 15.01 -0.80
CA SER A 15 -2.69 15.31 -1.78
C SER A 15 -3.04 14.06 -2.56
N LEU A 16 -4.12 14.12 -3.32
CA LEU A 16 -4.52 13.01 -4.17
C LEU A 16 -3.48 12.70 -5.25
N GLU A 17 -2.76 13.72 -5.72
CA GLU A 17 -1.71 13.53 -6.72
C GLU A 17 -0.58 12.68 -6.17
N ASP A 18 -0.18 12.95 -4.93
CA ASP A 18 0.87 12.15 -4.28
C ASP A 18 0.48 10.69 -4.16
N LEU A 19 -0.81 10.45 -3.94
CA LEU A 19 -1.33 9.10 -3.81
C LEU A 19 -1.09 8.28 -5.08
N PHE A 20 -1.30 8.89 -6.24
CA PHE A 20 -1.15 8.19 -7.51
C PHE A 20 0.31 8.00 -7.92
N ASN A 21 1.25 8.57 -7.19
CA ASN A 21 2.68 8.31 -7.38
C ASN A 21 3.14 7.03 -6.68
N LEU A 22 2.28 6.46 -5.82
CA LEU A 22 2.60 5.21 -5.15
C LEU A 22 2.37 4.03 -6.09
N PRO A 23 3.17 2.96 -5.98
CA PRO A 23 2.96 1.78 -6.80
C PRO A 23 1.69 1.03 -6.38
N CYS A 24 1.11 0.30 -7.30
CA CYS A 24 -0.04 -0.57 -7.06
C CYS A 24 -1.35 0.14 -6.75
N VAL A 25 -1.39 1.46 -6.70
CA VAL A 25 -2.58 2.20 -6.31
C VAL A 25 -3.55 2.31 -7.49
N LEU A 26 -4.78 1.83 -7.28
CA LEU A 26 -5.87 1.98 -8.23
C LEU A 26 -6.72 3.21 -7.92
N GLY A 27 -6.80 3.60 -6.66
CA GLY A 27 -7.60 4.71 -6.24
C GLY A 27 -7.74 4.75 -4.74
N LEU A 28 -8.75 5.42 -4.26
CA LEU A 28 -9.01 5.50 -2.84
C LEU A 28 -10.50 5.36 -2.54
N LYS A 29 -10.79 4.99 -1.32
CA LYS A 29 -12.14 4.88 -0.81
C LYS A 29 -12.20 5.61 0.52
N LYS A 30 -13.17 6.51 0.66
CA LYS A 30 -13.43 7.17 1.93
C LYS A 30 -14.45 6.37 2.70
N PHE A 31 -14.28 6.30 4.01
CA PHE A 31 -15.27 5.68 4.85
C PHE A 31 -15.55 6.58 6.05
N SER A 32 -16.79 6.53 6.52
CA SER A 32 -17.20 7.26 7.71
C SER A 32 -16.65 6.58 8.94
N SER A 33 -15.77 7.26 9.64
CA SER A 33 -15.31 6.86 10.95
C SER A 33 -15.12 8.12 11.77
N ALA A 34 -15.01 7.96 13.07
CA ALA A 34 -14.75 9.09 13.94
C ALA A 34 -13.42 9.78 13.60
N GLU A 35 -12.55 9.10 12.91
CA GLU A 35 -11.22 9.59 12.54
C GLU A 35 -11.12 10.04 11.09
N GLY A 36 -12.19 9.90 10.30
CA GLY A 36 -12.20 10.30 8.91
C GLY A 36 -11.24 9.45 8.06
N GLY A 37 -11.53 8.16 7.95
CA GLY A 37 -10.62 7.23 7.32
C GLY A 37 -10.56 7.31 5.80
N ILE A 38 -9.37 7.11 5.27
CA ILE A 38 -9.12 6.93 3.84
C ILE A 38 -8.44 5.59 3.65
N VAL A 39 -9.00 4.79 2.76
CA VAL A 39 -8.43 3.50 2.39
C VAL A 39 -7.87 3.61 0.98
N VAL A 40 -6.63 3.20 0.81
CA VAL A 40 -5.99 3.16 -0.50
C VAL A 40 -6.34 1.82 -1.15
N LEU A 41 -6.92 1.87 -2.34
CA LEU A 41 -7.25 0.66 -3.09
C LEU A 41 -6.05 0.22 -3.91
N LEU A 42 -5.70 -1.05 -3.78
CA LEU A 42 -4.53 -1.63 -4.43
C LEU A 42 -4.96 -2.58 -5.56
N SER A 43 -4.07 -2.71 -6.56
CA SER A 43 -4.30 -3.60 -7.69
C SER A 43 -4.03 -5.05 -7.28
N PRO A 44 -5.04 -5.93 -7.29
CA PRO A 44 -4.83 -7.33 -6.90
C PRO A 44 -3.82 -8.06 -7.77
N SER A 45 -3.70 -7.66 -9.04
CA SER A 45 -2.76 -8.30 -9.97
C SER A 45 -1.31 -8.03 -9.62
N LEU A 46 -1.04 -6.99 -8.84
CA LEU A 46 0.30 -6.62 -8.42
C LEU A 46 0.63 -7.06 -7.00
N MET A 47 -0.35 -7.60 -6.27
CA MET A 47 -0.17 -8.02 -4.89
C MET A 47 0.12 -9.52 -4.81
N ALA A 48 1.08 -9.88 -3.96
CA ALA A 48 1.40 -11.29 -3.72
C ALA A 48 0.22 -12.03 -3.11
N ASP A 49 -0.47 -11.36 -2.18
CA ASP A 49 -1.72 -11.88 -1.63
C ASP A 49 -2.87 -11.10 -2.25
N LYS A 50 -3.61 -11.75 -3.13
CA LYS A 50 -4.70 -11.11 -3.85
C LYS A 50 -5.88 -10.72 -2.97
N MET A 51 -5.91 -11.20 -1.73
CA MET A 51 -6.93 -10.79 -0.77
C MET A 51 -6.61 -9.43 -0.14
N PHE A 52 -5.36 -9.00 -0.21
CA PHE A 52 -4.94 -7.70 0.31
C PHE A 52 -5.06 -6.65 -0.78
N THR A 53 -6.26 -6.09 -0.91
CA THR A 53 -6.56 -5.08 -1.92
C THR A 53 -6.71 -3.68 -1.35
N GLU A 54 -6.45 -3.51 -0.05
CA GLU A 54 -6.61 -2.24 0.63
C GLU A 54 -5.42 -2.00 1.57
N ALA A 55 -5.07 -0.73 1.73
CA ALA A 55 -4.01 -0.33 2.65
C ALA A 55 -4.36 1.02 3.28
N TYR A 56 -3.68 1.33 4.37
CA TYR A 56 -3.92 2.55 5.12
C TYR A 56 -2.65 3.40 5.15
N LYS A 57 -2.83 4.69 5.29
CA LYS A 57 -1.72 5.61 5.47
C LYS A 57 -0.88 5.18 6.68
N GLY A 58 0.42 5.17 6.51
CA GLY A 58 1.36 4.76 7.56
C GLY A 58 1.85 3.32 7.40
N GLN A 59 1.17 2.52 6.61
CA GLN A 59 1.65 1.19 6.27
C GLN A 59 2.72 1.28 5.18
N TRP A 60 3.34 0.16 4.88
CA TRP A 60 4.43 0.09 3.91
C TRP A 60 4.06 -0.85 2.78
N LEU A 61 4.44 -0.46 1.56
CA LEU A 61 4.39 -1.35 0.40
C LEU A 61 5.80 -1.89 0.16
N CYS A 62 5.93 -3.21 0.23
CA CYS A 62 7.21 -3.87 0.07
C CYS A 62 7.16 -4.75 -1.17
N GLN A 63 8.12 -4.57 -2.08
CA GLN A 63 8.18 -5.34 -3.31
C GLN A 63 9.10 -6.53 -3.14
N GLN A 64 8.59 -7.72 -3.43
CA GLN A 64 9.36 -8.95 -3.40
C GLN A 64 10.21 -9.08 -4.66
N ARG A 65 11.12 -10.03 -4.67
CA ARG A 65 12.00 -10.26 -5.82
C ARG A 65 11.27 -10.69 -7.07
N ASP A 66 10.10 -11.30 -6.91
CA ASP A 66 9.25 -11.70 -8.04
C ASP A 66 8.45 -10.52 -8.61
N GLY A 67 8.61 -9.33 -8.05
CA GLY A 67 7.94 -8.13 -8.52
C GLY A 67 6.60 -7.87 -7.85
N LEU A 68 6.06 -8.82 -7.10
CA LEU A 68 4.78 -8.65 -6.42
C LEU A 68 4.97 -7.88 -5.11
N TRP A 69 3.90 -7.25 -4.65
CA TRP A 69 3.94 -6.38 -3.49
C TRP A 69 3.20 -6.99 -2.31
N VAL A 70 3.62 -6.63 -1.12
CA VAL A 70 2.95 -6.97 0.14
C VAL A 70 2.80 -5.72 0.98
N VAL A 71 1.79 -5.72 1.84
CA VAL A 71 1.55 -4.62 2.78
C VAL A 71 2.14 -5.03 4.13
N SER A 72 2.91 -4.12 4.73
CA SER A 72 3.54 -4.34 6.03
C SER A 72 3.20 -3.19 6.97
N GLU A 73 3.09 -3.50 8.26
CA GLU A 73 2.85 -2.50 9.29
C GLU A 73 4.09 -1.67 9.60
N SER A 74 5.26 -2.17 9.23
CA SER A 74 6.52 -1.51 9.51
C SER A 74 7.50 -1.76 8.39
N GLU A 75 8.49 -0.88 8.29
CA GLU A 75 9.62 -1.09 7.38
C GLU A 75 10.40 -2.31 7.83
N LEU A 76 10.69 -3.17 6.89
CA LEU A 76 11.44 -4.41 7.16
C LEU A 76 12.89 -4.29 6.72
#